data_4e5dabd35ab4099d1ffa01dcb846b2ea
#
_entry.id   4e5dabd35ab4099d1ffa01dcb846b2ea
#
_cell.length_a   1.000
_cell.length_b   1.000
_cell.length_c   1.000
_cell.angle_alpha   90.00
_cell.angle_beta   90.00
_cell.angle_gamma   90.00
#
_symmetry.space_group_name_H-M   'P 1'
#
loop_
_entity.id
_entity.type
_entity.pdbx_description
1 polymer ?
#
loop_
_entity_poly.entity_id
_entity_poly.type
_entity_poly.pdbx_seq_one_letter_code
_entity_poly.pdbx_strand_id
1 'polypeptide(L)'
;MLGMGNKWSSGLTKFEGPDPDYWCAKGYAICNPDPRGIARSEGNITMIGSQEANDCYDLIEWLVNQEWCNGKTALTGTSYLSFSQWFIAATQPAHLTCLAPHEGLQDAYRDIAYVGGIPDPNFLNRLQFNHVSSIKGTLREDLIEEMKKYPLANADLWKDKCAECDKITIPVFITTSYSNTLHTMGTFRAWREIKSEKKWMRIHDSQEWPDYYDEKNTEERLKFFNYYLKGEKNG
;
A
#
# COMPACT_ATOMS: atom_id res chain seq x y z
N MET A 1 -8.31 10.42 15.81
CA MET A 1 -7.81 9.06 16.13
C MET A 1 -8.99 8.11 16.03
N LEU A 2 -8.98 7.24 15.05
CA LEU A 2 -10.09 6.36 14.69
C LEU A 2 -10.12 5.13 15.61
N GLY A 3 -10.45 5.30 16.90
CA GLY A 3 -10.79 4.19 17.79
C GLY A 3 -9.68 3.16 18.12
N MET A 4 -8.46 3.37 17.64
CA MET A 4 -7.32 2.55 18.04
C MET A 4 -6.87 3.00 19.42
N GLY A 5 -7.28 2.27 20.44
CA GLY A 5 -6.76 2.47 21.79
C GLY A 5 -5.27 2.13 21.85
N ASN A 6 -4.56 2.69 22.82
CA ASN A 6 -3.12 2.44 23.10
C ASN A 6 -2.72 0.95 23.21
N LYS A 7 -3.67 0.04 23.08
CA LYS A 7 -3.49 -1.41 23.19
C LYS A 7 -2.80 -2.02 21.95
N TRP A 8 -2.85 -1.38 20.78
CA TRP A 8 -2.41 -1.95 19.51
C TRP A 8 -1.24 -1.19 18.86
N SER A 9 -0.71 -0.16 19.51
CA SER A 9 0.37 0.66 18.97
C SER A 9 1.26 1.18 20.08
N SER A 10 2.57 1.14 19.87
CA SER A 10 3.57 1.73 20.76
C SER A 10 3.53 3.26 20.84
N GLY A 11 2.78 3.92 19.95
CA GLY A 11 2.79 5.36 19.73
C GLY A 11 3.87 5.83 18.75
N LEU A 12 4.73 4.94 18.28
CA LEU A 12 5.72 5.22 17.21
C LEU A 12 5.19 4.91 15.82
N THR A 13 4.06 4.24 15.74
CA THR A 13 3.42 3.80 14.50
C THR A 13 3.03 4.98 13.62
N LYS A 14 3.36 4.93 12.34
CA LYS A 14 2.71 5.76 11.33
C LYS A 14 1.35 5.18 11.02
N PHE A 15 0.39 6.05 10.67
CA PHE A 15 -0.97 5.61 10.35
C PHE A 15 -0.93 4.53 9.26
N GLU A 16 -1.62 3.40 9.50
CA GLU A 16 -1.71 2.25 8.60
C GLU A 16 -0.40 1.49 8.32
N GLY A 17 0.72 1.93 8.91
CA GLY A 17 2.03 1.30 8.75
C GLY A 17 2.37 0.31 9.87
N PRO A 18 3.43 -0.48 9.69
CA PRO A 18 3.92 -1.40 10.71
C PRO A 18 4.44 -0.65 11.95
N ASP A 19 4.25 -1.22 13.13
CA ASP A 19 4.74 -0.64 14.39
C ASP A 19 6.26 -0.84 14.53
N PRO A 20 7.07 0.23 14.52
CA PRO A 20 8.52 0.09 14.61
C PRO A 20 9.00 -0.60 15.90
N ASP A 21 8.32 -0.39 17.03
CA ASP A 21 8.69 -1.03 18.30
C ASP A 21 8.65 -2.56 18.18
N TYR A 22 7.57 -3.09 17.62
CA TYR A 22 7.44 -4.52 17.39
C TYR A 22 8.44 -5.05 16.36
N TRP A 23 8.52 -4.40 15.19
CA TRP A 23 9.27 -4.95 14.07
C TRP A 23 10.77 -4.77 14.21
N CYS A 24 11.24 -3.64 14.77
CA CYS A 24 12.68 -3.44 15.01
C CYS A 24 13.20 -4.40 16.09
N ALA A 25 12.41 -4.69 17.14
CA ALA A 25 12.76 -5.71 18.13
C ALA A 25 12.88 -7.13 17.52
N LYS A 26 12.25 -7.37 16.38
CA LYS A 26 12.37 -8.62 15.60
C LYS A 26 13.48 -8.57 14.55
N GLY A 27 14.31 -7.52 14.52
CA GLY A 27 15.47 -7.39 13.62
C GLY A 27 15.09 -6.91 12.21
N TYR A 28 14.03 -6.13 12.06
CA TYR A 28 13.66 -5.45 10.83
C TYR A 28 13.96 -3.96 10.93
N ALA A 29 14.38 -3.35 9.85
CA ALA A 29 14.37 -1.91 9.69
C ALA A 29 13.04 -1.49 9.04
N ILE A 30 12.41 -0.43 9.57
CA ILE A 30 11.19 0.15 9.00
C ILE A 30 11.54 1.46 8.30
N CYS A 31 11.25 1.54 7.01
CA CYS A 31 11.40 2.75 6.22
C CYS A 31 10.03 3.36 5.93
N ASN A 32 9.81 4.60 6.36
CA ASN A 32 8.63 5.38 6.09
C ASN A 32 9.04 6.64 5.30
N PRO A 33 9.15 6.58 3.97
CA PRO A 33 9.53 7.73 3.17
C PRO A 33 8.42 8.77 3.13
N ASP A 34 8.79 10.04 3.06
CA ASP A 34 7.86 11.10 2.66
C ASP A 34 7.73 11.04 1.13
N PRO A 35 6.51 10.83 0.57
CA PRO A 35 6.32 10.85 -0.89
C PRO A 35 6.73 12.19 -1.50
N ARG A 36 7.04 12.18 -2.79
CA ARG A 36 7.37 13.37 -3.56
C ARG A 36 6.36 14.50 -3.35
N GLY A 37 6.84 15.71 -3.03
CA GLY A 37 6.01 16.89 -2.76
C GLY A 37 5.33 16.92 -1.40
N ILE A 38 5.56 15.92 -0.53
CA ILE A 38 5.01 15.84 0.84
C ILE A 38 6.11 16.11 1.87
N ALA A 39 5.74 16.77 2.97
CA ALA A 39 6.56 17.05 4.13
C ALA A 39 7.92 17.66 3.78
N ARG A 40 8.99 16.86 3.73
CA ARG A 40 10.35 17.34 3.42
C ARG A 40 10.82 16.97 2.01
N SER A 41 10.07 16.12 1.30
CA SER A 41 10.42 15.71 -0.05
C SER A 41 10.09 16.80 -1.05
N GLU A 42 10.97 16.98 -2.02
CA GLU A 42 10.82 17.93 -3.12
C GLU A 42 9.90 17.38 -4.23
N GLY A 43 9.54 18.25 -5.19
CA GLY A 43 8.77 17.88 -6.37
C GLY A 43 7.28 18.13 -6.25
N ASN A 44 6.53 17.55 -7.17
CA ASN A 44 5.08 17.68 -7.27
C ASN A 44 4.40 16.39 -6.79
N ILE A 45 3.26 16.53 -6.13
CA ILE A 45 2.43 15.40 -5.75
C ILE A 45 1.63 14.91 -6.93
N THR A 46 1.72 13.61 -7.20
CA THR A 46 0.70 12.83 -7.89
C THR A 46 0.22 11.72 -6.95
N MET A 47 -1.07 11.47 -6.92
CA MET A 47 -1.64 10.47 -6.03
C MET A 47 -1.94 9.20 -6.81
N ILE A 48 -1.54 8.05 -6.27
CA ILE A 48 -1.83 6.74 -6.86
C ILE A 48 -1.28 6.65 -8.30
N GLY A 49 -0.43 5.71 -8.60
CA GLY A 49 0.01 5.48 -9.97
C GLY A 49 1.52 5.36 -10.15
N SER A 50 1.94 5.52 -11.40
CA SER A 50 3.29 5.21 -11.85
C SER A 50 4.38 6.05 -11.19
N GLN A 51 4.12 7.32 -10.87
CA GLN A 51 5.13 8.17 -10.26
C GLN A 51 5.52 7.69 -8.86
N GLU A 52 4.53 7.42 -7.99
CA GLU A 52 4.80 6.90 -6.65
C GLU A 52 5.47 5.51 -6.72
N ALA A 53 5.05 4.70 -7.68
CA ALA A 53 5.64 3.38 -7.91
C ALA A 53 7.12 3.47 -8.28
N ASN A 54 7.49 4.36 -9.19
CA ASN A 54 8.88 4.56 -9.61
C ASN A 54 9.73 5.17 -8.50
N ASP A 55 9.19 6.14 -7.73
CA ASP A 55 9.90 6.71 -6.58
C ASP A 55 10.21 5.64 -5.52
N CYS A 56 9.27 4.72 -5.29
CA CYS A 56 9.50 3.62 -4.37
C CYS A 56 10.42 2.53 -4.96
N TYR A 57 10.39 2.30 -6.27
CA TYR A 57 11.37 1.47 -6.94
C TYR A 57 12.80 1.97 -6.66
N ASP A 58 13.06 3.25 -6.89
CA ASP A 58 14.37 3.87 -6.64
C ASP A 58 14.76 3.77 -5.15
N LEU A 59 13.80 3.97 -4.24
CA LEU A 59 14.01 3.80 -2.81
C LEU A 59 14.39 2.37 -2.45
N ILE A 60 13.72 1.35 -2.99
CA ILE A 60 14.03 -0.06 -2.76
C ILE A 60 15.47 -0.37 -3.18
N GLU A 61 15.84 0.05 -4.39
CA GLU A 61 17.20 -0.17 -4.91
C GLU A 61 18.27 0.63 -4.14
N TRP A 62 17.92 1.79 -3.56
CA TRP A 62 18.80 2.52 -2.66
C TRP A 62 18.95 1.83 -1.30
N LEU A 63 17.85 1.34 -0.72
CA LEU A 63 17.85 0.69 0.60
C LEU A 63 18.78 -0.53 0.65
N VAL A 64 18.81 -1.34 -0.39
CA VAL A 64 19.61 -2.56 -0.42
C VAL A 64 21.12 -2.32 -0.51
N ASN A 65 21.51 -1.10 -0.85
CA ASN A 65 22.91 -0.68 -0.84
C ASN A 65 23.38 -0.14 0.52
N GLN A 66 22.50 -0.10 1.53
CA GLN A 66 22.87 0.34 2.86
C GLN A 66 23.56 -0.80 3.62
N GLU A 67 24.61 -0.51 4.38
CA GLU A 67 25.43 -1.49 5.12
C GLU A 67 24.61 -2.36 6.10
N TRP A 68 23.51 -1.83 6.61
CA TRP A 68 22.62 -2.53 7.54
C TRP A 68 21.55 -3.39 6.85
N CYS A 69 21.43 -3.32 5.52
CA CYS A 69 20.45 -4.09 4.77
C CYS A 69 21.03 -5.44 4.29
N ASN A 70 20.28 -6.49 4.43
CA ASN A 70 20.68 -7.83 3.95
C ASN A 70 20.42 -8.06 2.45
N GLY A 71 20.11 -7.00 1.69
CA GLY A 71 19.83 -7.08 0.25
C GLY A 71 18.39 -7.49 -0.08
N LYS A 72 17.48 -7.53 0.89
CA LYS A 72 16.08 -7.92 0.69
C LYS A 72 15.13 -6.89 1.28
N THR A 73 14.08 -6.57 0.55
CA THR A 73 13.02 -5.66 0.99
C THR A 73 11.65 -6.33 0.87
N ALA A 74 10.69 -5.82 1.63
CA ALA A 74 9.28 -6.17 1.52
C ALA A 74 8.41 -4.94 1.76
N LEU A 75 7.18 -5.00 1.31
CA LEU A 75 6.18 -3.96 1.56
C LEU A 75 5.06 -4.51 2.43
N THR A 76 4.54 -3.68 3.35
CA THR A 76 3.38 -3.98 4.18
C THR A 76 2.66 -2.70 4.58
N GLY A 77 1.39 -2.79 4.84
CA GLY A 77 0.55 -1.69 5.29
C GLY A 77 -0.91 -1.92 4.92
N THR A 78 -1.76 -1.06 5.46
CA THR A 78 -3.21 -1.10 5.24
C THR A 78 -3.63 0.02 4.29
N SER A 79 -4.74 -0.14 3.58
CA SER A 79 -5.41 0.91 2.80
C SER A 79 -4.49 1.51 1.74
N TYR A 80 -4.16 2.81 1.81
CA TYR A 80 -3.24 3.44 0.86
C TYR A 80 -1.90 2.71 0.79
N LEU A 81 -1.35 2.32 1.93
CA LEU A 81 -0.09 1.58 2.01
C LEU A 81 -0.22 0.13 1.51
N SER A 82 -1.42 -0.37 1.32
CA SER A 82 -1.69 -1.68 0.72
C SER A 82 -1.74 -1.57 -0.81
N PHE A 83 -2.59 -0.72 -1.34
CA PHE A 83 -2.74 -0.68 -2.78
C PHE A 83 -1.53 -0.06 -3.50
N SER A 84 -0.78 0.84 -2.88
CA SER A 84 0.50 1.31 -3.43
C SER A 84 1.48 0.16 -3.69
N GLN A 85 1.43 -0.92 -2.91
CA GLN A 85 2.27 -2.10 -3.12
C GLN A 85 2.04 -2.76 -4.47
N TRP A 86 0.81 -2.74 -4.99
CA TRP A 86 0.50 -3.31 -6.31
C TRP A 86 1.20 -2.55 -7.43
N PHE A 87 1.14 -1.21 -7.38
CA PHE A 87 1.81 -0.34 -8.35
C PHE A 87 3.33 -0.52 -8.29
N ILE A 88 3.89 -0.53 -7.08
CA ILE A 88 5.33 -0.72 -6.86
C ILE A 88 5.78 -2.08 -7.35
N ALA A 89 5.08 -3.15 -6.98
CA ALA A 89 5.47 -4.50 -7.39
C ALA A 89 5.31 -4.74 -8.90
N ALA A 90 4.38 -4.05 -9.56
CA ALA A 90 4.23 -4.09 -11.01
C ALA A 90 5.42 -3.48 -11.76
N THR A 91 6.22 -2.61 -11.14
CA THR A 91 7.49 -2.11 -11.69
C THR A 91 8.64 -3.14 -11.58
N GLN A 92 8.42 -4.24 -10.84
CA GLN A 92 9.34 -5.36 -10.67
C GLN A 92 10.73 -4.98 -10.14
N PRO A 93 10.86 -4.28 -8.97
CA PRO A 93 12.15 -3.97 -8.39
C PRO A 93 12.92 -5.27 -8.10
N ALA A 94 14.20 -5.31 -8.47
CA ALA A 94 15.01 -6.54 -8.37
C ALA A 94 15.16 -7.04 -6.93
N HIS A 95 15.10 -6.15 -5.95
CA HIS A 95 15.28 -6.48 -4.54
C HIS A 95 13.99 -6.44 -3.71
N LEU A 96 12.82 -6.30 -4.35
CA LEU A 96 11.55 -6.50 -3.69
C LEU A 96 11.24 -8.00 -3.61
N THR A 97 11.34 -8.54 -2.41
CA THR A 97 11.29 -10.00 -2.20
C THR A 97 9.87 -10.54 -2.01
N CYS A 98 9.01 -9.80 -1.32
CA CYS A 98 7.63 -10.22 -1.06
C CYS A 98 6.74 -9.05 -0.63
N LEU A 99 5.42 -9.27 -0.62
CA LEU A 99 4.39 -8.28 -0.26
C LEU A 99 3.46 -8.83 0.83
N ALA A 100 3.02 -7.96 1.74
CA ALA A 100 1.94 -8.25 2.69
C ALA A 100 0.92 -7.10 2.73
N PRO A 101 0.15 -6.90 1.65
CA PRO A 101 -0.88 -5.88 1.57
C PRO A 101 -2.11 -6.28 2.39
N HIS A 102 -2.71 -5.29 3.05
CA HIS A 102 -3.89 -5.46 3.88
C HIS A 102 -4.93 -4.43 3.48
N GLU A 103 -6.12 -4.88 3.05
CA GLU A 103 -7.23 -4.02 2.63
C GLU A 103 -6.84 -3.01 1.53
N GLY A 104 -6.63 -3.48 0.31
CA GLY A 104 -6.21 -2.66 -0.83
C GLY A 104 -7.33 -2.30 -1.80
N LEU A 105 -6.96 -1.52 -2.79
CA LEU A 105 -7.75 -1.31 -4.01
C LEU A 105 -6.86 -1.67 -5.20
N GLN A 106 -7.45 -1.80 -6.39
CA GLN A 106 -6.66 -2.12 -7.59
C GLN A 106 -6.80 -1.06 -8.68
N ASP A 107 -7.97 -0.43 -8.79
CA ASP A 107 -8.35 0.48 -9.85
C ASP A 107 -9.01 1.73 -9.25
N ALA A 108 -8.32 2.86 -9.25
CA ALA A 108 -8.82 4.07 -8.62
C ALA A 108 -10.11 4.59 -9.27
N TYR A 109 -10.30 4.35 -10.57
CA TYR A 109 -11.55 4.71 -11.23
C TYR A 109 -12.74 3.93 -10.66
N ARG A 110 -12.63 2.59 -10.62
CA ARG A 110 -13.73 1.70 -10.21
C ARG A 110 -13.93 1.61 -8.71
N ASP A 111 -12.85 1.74 -7.96
CA ASP A 111 -12.86 1.50 -6.51
C ASP A 111 -13.09 2.79 -5.71
N ILE A 112 -12.78 3.97 -6.29
CA ILE A 112 -12.87 5.25 -5.59
C ILE A 112 -13.68 6.29 -6.35
N ALA A 113 -13.29 6.60 -7.61
CA ALA A 113 -13.79 7.77 -8.32
C ALA A 113 -15.20 7.56 -8.88
N TYR A 114 -15.49 6.37 -9.40
CA TYR A 114 -16.76 6.03 -10.08
C TYR A 114 -17.25 4.63 -9.66
N VAL A 115 -17.53 4.49 -8.36
CA VAL A 115 -18.01 3.21 -7.81
C VAL A 115 -19.34 2.82 -8.42
N GLY A 116 -19.39 1.67 -9.12
CA GLY A 116 -20.56 1.26 -9.88
C GLY A 116 -20.92 2.19 -11.05
N GLY A 117 -19.99 3.03 -11.52
CA GLY A 117 -20.20 4.02 -12.57
C GLY A 117 -20.80 5.34 -12.09
N ILE A 118 -20.95 5.51 -10.78
CA ILE A 118 -21.48 6.74 -10.15
C ILE A 118 -20.31 7.55 -9.62
N PRO A 119 -20.17 8.84 -9.99
CA PRO A 119 -19.07 9.67 -9.49
C PRO A 119 -19.18 9.88 -7.97
N ASP A 120 -18.09 9.60 -7.25
CA ASP A 120 -17.98 9.87 -5.82
C ASP A 120 -16.81 10.84 -5.52
N PRO A 121 -17.07 12.15 -5.54
CA PRO A 121 -16.06 13.13 -5.22
C PRO A 121 -15.74 13.20 -3.72
N ASN A 122 -16.60 12.67 -2.84
CA ASN A 122 -16.47 12.88 -1.39
C ASN A 122 -15.23 12.20 -0.82
N PHE A 123 -15.02 10.93 -1.17
CA PHE A 123 -13.84 10.20 -0.70
C PHE A 123 -12.55 10.76 -1.29
N LEU A 124 -12.52 11.08 -2.57
CA LEU A 124 -11.35 11.69 -3.21
C LEU A 124 -11.03 13.06 -2.60
N ASN A 125 -12.04 13.87 -2.32
CA ASN A 125 -11.84 15.17 -1.65
C ASN A 125 -11.22 14.99 -0.25
N ARG A 126 -11.70 14.02 0.50
CA ARG A 126 -11.15 13.68 1.83
C ARG A 126 -9.70 13.19 1.74
N LEU A 127 -9.40 12.34 0.77
CA LEU A 127 -8.06 11.81 0.52
C LEU A 127 -7.11 12.96 0.16
N GLN A 128 -7.48 13.83 -0.76
CA GLN A 128 -6.71 15.02 -1.13
C GLN A 128 -6.50 15.96 0.06
N PHE A 129 -7.53 16.23 0.86
CA PHE A 129 -7.44 17.12 2.03
C PHE A 129 -6.41 16.62 3.05
N ASN A 130 -6.39 15.33 3.32
CA ASN A 130 -5.40 14.72 4.22
C ASN A 130 -3.97 14.92 3.72
N HIS A 131 -3.74 14.88 2.42
CA HIS A 131 -2.42 15.13 1.83
C HIS A 131 -2.08 16.62 1.79
N VAL A 132 -3.05 17.48 1.52
CA VAL A 132 -2.86 18.95 1.44
C VAL A 132 -2.32 19.54 2.73
N SER A 133 -2.73 19.05 3.89
CA SER A 133 -2.25 19.53 5.19
C SER A 133 -0.74 19.35 5.39
N SER A 134 -0.11 18.49 4.61
CA SER A 134 1.32 18.18 4.66
C SER A 134 2.15 18.85 3.55
N ILE A 135 1.49 19.60 2.65
CA ILE A 135 2.15 20.21 1.48
C ILE A 135 2.78 21.56 1.85
N LYS A 136 4.01 21.76 1.45
CA LYS A 136 4.76 23.02 1.59
C LYS A 136 4.95 23.69 0.24
N GLY A 137 3.85 24.11 -0.40
CA GLY A 137 3.89 24.99 -1.58
C GLY A 137 4.23 24.33 -2.92
N THR A 138 4.31 23.01 -3.01
CA THR A 138 4.45 22.29 -4.27
C THR A 138 3.12 22.07 -4.97
N LEU A 139 3.11 22.09 -6.30
CA LEU A 139 1.94 21.76 -7.09
C LEU A 139 1.51 20.31 -6.81
N ARG A 140 0.21 20.09 -6.76
CA ARG A 140 -0.39 18.78 -6.58
C ARG A 140 -1.35 18.45 -7.72
N GLU A 141 -1.61 17.18 -7.91
CA GLU A 141 -2.69 16.71 -8.75
C GLU A 141 -4.05 16.96 -8.05
N ASP A 142 -4.98 17.55 -8.74
CA ASP A 142 -6.36 17.72 -8.27
C ASP A 142 -7.26 16.65 -8.88
N LEU A 143 -7.44 15.54 -8.16
CA LEU A 143 -8.23 14.40 -8.63
C LEU A 143 -9.71 14.76 -8.87
N ILE A 144 -10.26 15.78 -8.21
CA ILE A 144 -11.65 16.20 -8.41
C ILE A 144 -11.80 16.91 -9.77
N GLU A 145 -10.85 17.78 -10.10
CA GLU A 145 -10.85 18.43 -11.42
C GLU A 145 -10.53 17.42 -12.52
N GLU A 146 -9.63 16.48 -12.27
CA GLU A 146 -9.31 15.41 -13.21
C GLU A 146 -10.51 14.46 -13.45
N MET A 147 -11.32 14.16 -12.41
CA MET A 147 -12.58 13.43 -12.59
C MET A 147 -13.52 14.13 -13.58
N LYS A 148 -13.73 15.44 -13.42
CA LYS A 148 -14.61 16.22 -14.30
C LYS A 148 -14.10 16.22 -15.74
N LYS A 149 -12.79 16.33 -15.92
CA LYS A 149 -12.14 16.38 -17.23
C LYS A 149 -12.11 15.01 -17.92
N TYR A 150 -11.96 13.94 -17.16
CA TYR A 150 -11.82 12.57 -17.66
C TYR A 150 -12.87 11.63 -17.04
N PRO A 151 -14.16 11.74 -17.45
CA PRO A 151 -15.24 10.96 -16.84
C PRO A 151 -15.28 9.50 -17.26
N LEU A 152 -14.42 9.06 -18.19
CA LEU A 152 -14.42 7.70 -18.72
C LEU A 152 -13.17 6.92 -18.31
N ALA A 153 -13.34 5.67 -17.92
CA ALA A 153 -12.27 4.78 -17.44
C ALA A 153 -11.11 4.55 -18.43
N ASN A 154 -11.33 4.79 -19.72
CA ASN A 154 -10.32 4.56 -20.75
C ASN A 154 -9.36 5.75 -20.94
N ALA A 155 -9.51 6.84 -20.19
CA ALA A 155 -8.56 7.93 -20.19
C ALA A 155 -7.20 7.49 -19.64
N ASP A 156 -6.10 8.06 -20.15
CA ASP A 156 -4.74 7.68 -19.74
C ASP A 156 -4.48 7.95 -18.27
N LEU A 157 -5.10 8.99 -17.71
CA LEU A 157 -5.11 9.24 -16.28
C LEU A 157 -5.54 8.00 -15.48
N TRP A 158 -6.68 7.41 -15.82
CA TRP A 158 -7.24 6.28 -15.07
C TRP A 158 -6.52 4.97 -15.35
N LYS A 159 -5.95 4.83 -16.54
CA LYS A 159 -5.05 3.69 -16.83
C LYS A 159 -3.80 3.72 -15.94
N ASP A 160 -3.21 4.92 -15.75
CA ASP A 160 -2.09 5.10 -14.83
C ASP A 160 -2.47 4.79 -13.37
N LYS A 161 -3.73 4.97 -13.00
CA LYS A 161 -4.26 4.73 -11.65
C LYS A 161 -4.94 3.35 -11.50
N CYS A 162 -4.65 2.43 -12.41
CA CYS A 162 -5.04 1.03 -12.36
C CYS A 162 -3.80 0.14 -12.29
N ALA A 163 -3.63 -0.60 -11.19
CA ALA A 163 -2.43 -1.41 -10.99
C ALA A 163 -2.38 -2.61 -11.94
N GLU A 164 -1.26 -2.82 -12.61
CA GLU A 164 -0.98 -3.95 -13.50
C GLU A 164 -0.61 -5.21 -12.67
N CYS A 165 -1.58 -5.71 -11.91
CA CYS A 165 -1.36 -6.81 -10.96
C CYS A 165 -0.90 -8.12 -11.64
N ASP A 166 -1.14 -8.30 -12.92
CA ASP A 166 -0.67 -9.43 -13.70
C ASP A 166 0.85 -9.47 -13.90
N LYS A 167 1.56 -8.37 -13.63
CA LYS A 167 3.02 -8.32 -13.60
C LYS A 167 3.62 -8.81 -12.28
N ILE A 168 2.82 -9.00 -11.23
CA ILE A 168 3.30 -9.41 -9.90
C ILE A 168 3.53 -10.91 -9.86
N THR A 169 4.80 -11.32 -9.69
CA THR A 169 5.22 -12.72 -9.66
C THR A 169 5.91 -13.14 -8.35
N ILE A 170 6.23 -12.16 -7.50
CA ILE A 170 6.86 -12.39 -6.18
C ILE A 170 5.84 -12.93 -5.16
N PRO A 171 6.28 -13.55 -4.05
CA PRO A 171 5.38 -14.02 -3.01
C PRO A 171 4.50 -12.94 -2.40
N VAL A 172 3.20 -13.22 -2.20
CA VAL A 172 2.22 -12.26 -1.67
C VAL A 172 1.35 -12.88 -0.60
N PHE A 173 1.28 -12.24 0.58
CA PHE A 173 0.34 -12.59 1.63
C PHE A 173 -0.72 -11.49 1.78
N ILE A 174 -1.86 -11.67 1.14
CA ILE A 174 -2.95 -10.70 1.08
C ILE A 174 -3.88 -10.88 2.28
N THR A 175 -4.30 -9.77 2.87
CA THR A 175 -5.39 -9.78 3.85
C THR A 175 -6.49 -8.82 3.40
N THR A 176 -7.76 -9.24 3.52
CA THR A 176 -8.93 -8.40 3.24
C THR A 176 -10.13 -8.87 4.03
N SER A 177 -11.09 -7.97 4.28
CA SER A 177 -12.42 -8.37 4.73
C SER A 177 -13.34 -8.63 3.55
N TYR A 178 -14.48 -9.24 3.80
CA TYR A 178 -15.55 -9.35 2.80
C TYR A 178 -16.69 -8.33 3.02
N SER A 179 -16.53 -7.44 3.99
CA SER A 179 -17.53 -6.45 4.37
C SER A 179 -17.10 -5.00 4.19
N ASN A 180 -15.84 -4.73 3.80
CA ASN A 180 -15.35 -3.39 3.58
C ASN A 180 -15.80 -2.87 2.21
N THR A 181 -16.60 -1.81 2.21
CA THR A 181 -17.17 -1.25 0.98
C THR A 181 -16.13 -0.59 0.06
N LEU A 182 -14.99 -0.20 0.61
CA LEU A 182 -13.92 0.46 -0.14
C LEU A 182 -12.91 -0.55 -0.70
N HIS A 183 -12.47 -1.51 0.11
CA HIS A 183 -11.29 -2.31 -0.21
C HIS A 183 -11.57 -3.72 -0.75
N THR A 184 -12.71 -4.32 -0.36
CA THR A 184 -12.98 -5.72 -0.68
C THR A 184 -12.89 -6.02 -2.16
N MET A 185 -13.62 -5.28 -3.00
CA MET A 185 -13.71 -5.57 -4.44
C MET A 185 -12.37 -5.41 -5.17
N GLY A 186 -11.64 -4.33 -4.85
CA GLY A 186 -10.32 -4.08 -5.45
C GLY A 186 -9.30 -5.14 -5.05
N THR A 187 -9.28 -5.53 -3.77
CA THR A 187 -8.37 -6.59 -3.29
C THR A 187 -8.67 -7.95 -3.96
N PHE A 188 -9.94 -8.34 -4.09
CA PHE A 188 -10.29 -9.59 -4.79
C PHE A 188 -9.99 -9.54 -6.29
N ARG A 189 -10.05 -8.36 -6.92
CA ARG A 189 -9.65 -8.17 -8.31
C ARG A 189 -8.15 -8.37 -8.44
N ALA A 190 -7.35 -7.71 -7.62
CA ALA A 190 -5.90 -7.89 -7.56
C ALA A 190 -5.51 -9.36 -7.35
N TRP A 191 -6.15 -10.06 -6.40
CA TRP A 191 -5.93 -11.48 -6.17
C TRP A 191 -6.09 -12.33 -7.43
N ARG A 192 -7.12 -12.08 -8.23
CA ARG A 192 -7.37 -12.85 -9.46
C ARG A 192 -6.33 -12.58 -10.54
N GLU A 193 -5.80 -11.36 -10.61
CA GLU A 193 -4.86 -10.94 -11.65
C GLU A 193 -3.41 -11.31 -11.34
N ILE A 194 -3.00 -11.28 -10.06
CA ILE A 194 -1.63 -11.60 -9.62
C ILE A 194 -1.20 -12.98 -10.11
N LYS A 195 -0.04 -13.05 -10.78
CA LYS A 195 0.54 -14.25 -11.39
C LYS A 195 1.50 -15.01 -10.47
N SER A 196 1.74 -14.54 -9.25
CA SER A 196 2.55 -15.28 -8.29
C SER A 196 1.98 -16.67 -8.03
N GLU A 197 2.82 -17.70 -8.14
CA GLU A 197 2.49 -19.06 -7.71
C GLU A 197 2.46 -19.21 -6.18
N LYS A 198 3.08 -18.25 -5.47
CA LYS A 198 3.20 -18.21 -4.01
C LYS A 198 2.34 -17.07 -3.48
N LYS A 199 1.04 -17.25 -3.50
CA LYS A 199 0.08 -16.27 -3.00
C LYS A 199 -0.89 -16.90 -2.04
N TRP A 200 -1.12 -16.21 -0.93
CA TRP A 200 -2.07 -16.58 0.12
C TRP A 200 -3.02 -15.42 0.40
N MET A 201 -4.25 -15.75 0.75
CA MET A 201 -5.23 -14.77 1.14
C MET A 201 -5.86 -15.17 2.46
N ARG A 202 -5.82 -14.26 3.44
CA ARG A 202 -6.61 -14.34 4.66
C ARG A 202 -7.80 -13.39 4.52
N ILE A 203 -8.98 -13.87 4.87
CA ILE A 203 -10.21 -13.09 4.86
C ILE A 203 -10.72 -12.97 6.30
N HIS A 204 -11.08 -11.74 6.71
CA HIS A 204 -11.63 -11.45 8.04
C HIS A 204 -12.98 -10.73 7.97
N ASP A 205 -13.62 -10.58 9.12
CA ASP A 205 -14.93 -9.96 9.30
C ASP A 205 -14.90 -8.73 10.23
N SER A 206 -13.71 -8.30 10.61
CA SER A 206 -13.49 -7.12 11.46
C SER A 206 -13.18 -5.87 10.65
N GLN A 207 -12.98 -4.75 11.33
CA GLN A 207 -12.44 -3.54 10.72
C GLN A 207 -10.96 -3.70 10.42
N GLU A 208 -10.47 -3.00 9.39
CA GLU A 208 -9.11 -3.12 8.89
C GLU A 208 -8.03 -2.85 9.93
N TRP A 209 -8.14 -1.78 10.71
CA TRP A 209 -7.08 -1.40 11.65
C TRP A 209 -6.95 -2.35 12.85
N PRO A 210 -8.04 -2.72 13.57
CA PRO A 210 -7.98 -3.76 14.59
C PRO A 210 -7.38 -5.07 14.09
N ASP A 211 -7.76 -5.51 12.89
CA ASP A 211 -7.23 -6.73 12.29
C ASP A 211 -5.74 -6.59 11.95
N TYR A 212 -5.32 -5.47 11.36
CA TYR A 212 -3.93 -5.24 10.97
C TYR A 212 -2.97 -5.26 12.16
N TYR A 213 -3.36 -4.66 13.30
CA TYR A 213 -2.53 -4.56 14.50
C TYR A 213 -2.77 -5.69 15.52
N ASP A 214 -3.67 -6.62 15.26
CA ASP A 214 -3.88 -7.79 16.11
C ASP A 214 -2.60 -8.61 16.22
N GLU A 215 -2.28 -9.05 17.45
CA GLU A 215 -1.03 -9.75 17.75
C GLU A 215 -0.86 -11.02 16.93
N LYS A 216 -1.90 -11.87 16.88
CA LYS A 216 -1.89 -13.13 16.11
C LYS A 216 -1.68 -12.86 14.61
N ASN A 217 -2.38 -11.86 14.08
CA ASN A 217 -2.28 -11.50 12.67
C ASN A 217 -0.92 -10.88 12.33
N THR A 218 -0.34 -10.15 13.26
CA THR A 218 1.02 -9.62 13.15
C THR A 218 2.06 -10.74 13.19
N GLU A 219 1.87 -11.76 14.03
CA GLU A 219 2.73 -12.95 14.06
C GLU A 219 2.65 -13.78 12.77
N GLU A 220 1.49 -13.88 12.12
CA GLU A 220 1.36 -14.52 10.81
C GLU A 220 2.20 -13.79 9.75
N ARG A 221 2.13 -12.44 9.72
CA ARG A 221 2.98 -11.63 8.84
C ARG A 221 4.47 -11.77 9.19
N LEU A 222 4.81 -11.86 10.47
CA LEU A 222 6.18 -12.08 10.92
C LEU A 222 6.73 -13.43 10.40
N LYS A 223 5.94 -14.50 10.48
CA LYS A 223 6.33 -15.80 9.92
C LYS A 223 6.58 -15.71 8.42
N PHE A 224 5.69 -15.06 7.68
CA PHE A 224 5.83 -14.85 6.25
C PHE A 224 7.12 -14.07 5.92
N PHE A 225 7.39 -12.96 6.60
CA PHE A 225 8.60 -12.18 6.37
C PHE A 225 9.87 -12.92 6.82
N ASN A 226 9.86 -13.61 7.95
CA ASN A 226 11.01 -14.40 8.39
C ASN A 226 11.38 -15.46 7.36
N TYR A 227 10.40 -16.12 6.75
CA TYR A 227 10.66 -17.10 5.69
C TYR A 227 11.34 -16.45 4.47
N TYR A 228 10.77 -15.36 3.93
CA TYR A 228 11.25 -14.79 2.68
C TYR A 228 12.46 -13.85 2.86
N LEU A 229 12.49 -13.04 3.90
CA LEU A 229 13.55 -12.05 4.11
C LEU A 229 14.74 -12.61 4.87
N LYS A 230 14.54 -13.54 5.82
CA LYS A 230 15.59 -14.11 6.65
C LYS A 230 15.93 -15.56 6.30
N GLY A 231 15.13 -16.24 5.49
CA GLY A 231 15.34 -17.63 5.11
C GLY A 231 15.01 -18.64 6.21
N GLU A 232 14.21 -18.25 7.21
CA GLU A 232 13.80 -19.14 8.29
C GLU A 232 12.82 -20.21 7.78
N LYS A 233 13.09 -21.48 8.08
CA LYS A 233 12.18 -22.58 7.76
C LYS A 233 11.14 -22.73 8.87
N ASN A 234 10.01 -22.05 8.73
CA ASN A 234 8.99 -21.93 9.77
C ASN A 234 7.60 -22.45 9.41
N GLY A 235 7.52 -23.32 8.40
CA GLY A 235 6.30 -24.05 8.03
C GLY A 235 5.71 -23.64 6.70
#